data_0958a71d11e0e7117c3147894fb898b5
#
_entry.id   0958a71d11e0e7117c3147894fb898b5
#
_cell.length_a   1.000
_cell.length_b   1.000
_cell.length_c   1.000
_cell.angle_alpha   90.00
_cell.angle_beta   90.00
_cell.angle_gamma   90.00
#
_symmetry.space_group_name_H-M   'P 1'
#
loop_
_entity.id
_entity.type
_entity.pdbx_description
1 polymer ?
#
loop_
_entity_poly.entity_id
_entity_poly.type
_entity_poly.pdbx_seq_one_letter_code
_entity_poly.pdbx_strand_id
1 'polypeptide(L)'
;VGVPIVKQAMGADPASVAYDTLSKAKADGADVVIIDTAGRLHNKINLMNELTKIKNVMKKVLPEAPNEVLLVLDGSTGQNAYEQAKQFTLATEVNALAITKLDGTAKGGVVIGISDQFKIPVKYIGIGEKIEDLQVFNREEFVDSLFS
;
A
#
# COMPACT_ATOMS: atom_id res chain seq x y z
N VAL A 1 18.35 -0.48 -2.02
CA VAL A 1 18.07 0.80 -2.71
C VAL A 1 18.81 2.00 -2.12
N GLY A 2 19.53 1.85 -1.00
CA GLY A 2 20.42 2.90 -0.48
C GLY A 2 19.72 4.17 0.06
N VAL A 3 18.50 4.06 0.53
CA VAL A 3 17.77 5.16 1.17
C VAL A 3 17.87 5.11 2.69
N PRO A 4 17.81 6.25 3.41
CA PRO A 4 17.79 6.27 4.87
C PRO A 4 16.60 5.49 5.43
N ILE A 5 16.82 4.76 6.51
CA ILE A 5 15.77 4.02 7.22
C ILE A 5 15.68 4.53 8.66
N VAL A 6 14.47 4.82 9.11
CA VAL A 6 14.15 5.05 10.52
C VAL A 6 13.45 3.81 11.06
N LYS A 7 14.01 3.23 12.10
CA LYS A 7 13.44 2.08 12.80
C LYS A 7 13.65 2.22 14.30
N GLN A 8 12.75 1.66 15.08
CA GLN A 8 12.87 1.57 16.53
C GLN A 8 13.06 0.11 16.97
N ALA A 9 13.31 -0.08 18.26
CA ALA A 9 13.44 -1.41 18.83
C ALA A 9 12.21 -2.28 18.61
N MET A 10 12.39 -3.59 18.58
CA MET A 10 11.30 -4.56 18.46
C MET A 10 10.28 -4.33 19.59
N GLY A 11 8.99 -4.23 19.23
CA GLY A 11 7.92 -3.93 20.19
C GLY A 11 7.60 -2.45 20.39
N ALA A 12 8.29 -1.54 19.69
CA ALA A 12 7.92 -0.13 19.69
C ALA A 12 6.53 0.10 19.07
N ASP A 13 5.83 1.13 19.54
CA ASP A 13 4.53 1.52 18.99
C ASP A 13 4.69 2.01 17.54
N PRO A 14 4.04 1.37 16.54
CA PRO A 14 4.17 1.77 15.14
C PRO A 14 3.80 3.22 14.85
N ALA A 15 2.83 3.76 15.58
CA ALA A 15 2.45 5.16 15.45
C ALA A 15 3.57 6.12 15.91
N SER A 16 4.31 5.75 16.96
CA SER A 16 5.47 6.50 17.41
C SER A 16 6.59 6.49 16.35
N VAL A 17 6.84 5.33 15.73
CA VAL A 17 7.82 5.21 14.64
C VAL A 17 7.45 6.11 13.46
N ALA A 18 6.18 6.11 13.08
CA ALA A 18 5.67 6.94 11.97
C ALA A 18 5.82 8.44 12.27
N TYR A 19 5.49 8.84 13.49
CA TYR A 19 5.64 10.24 13.94
C TYR A 19 7.10 10.69 13.88
N ASP A 20 8.02 9.90 14.46
CA ASP A 20 9.44 10.22 14.51
C ASP A 20 10.07 10.23 13.11
N THR A 21 9.67 9.27 12.26
CA THR A 21 10.13 9.20 10.87
C THR A 21 9.74 10.46 10.10
N LEU A 22 8.49 10.85 10.18
CA LEU A 22 7.98 12.01 9.46
C LEU A 22 8.57 13.31 9.99
N SER A 23 8.73 13.44 11.32
CA SER A 23 9.37 14.58 11.96
C SER A 23 10.83 14.73 11.53
N LYS A 24 11.58 13.62 11.52
CA LYS A 24 12.97 13.61 11.05
C LYS A 24 13.07 13.95 9.57
N ALA A 25 12.26 13.33 8.73
CA ALA A 25 12.27 13.58 7.31
C ALA A 25 11.96 15.04 6.96
N LYS A 26 11.02 15.65 7.67
CA LYS A 26 10.70 17.08 7.54
C LYS A 26 11.90 17.96 7.92
N ALA A 27 12.59 17.64 9.01
CA ALA A 27 13.79 18.37 9.45
C ALA A 27 14.96 18.23 8.46
N ASP A 28 15.12 17.04 7.88
CA ASP A 28 16.17 16.71 6.91
C ASP A 28 15.85 17.22 5.48
N GLY A 29 14.65 17.75 5.24
CA GLY A 29 14.23 18.25 3.91
C GLY A 29 13.98 17.15 2.89
N ALA A 30 13.53 15.97 3.32
CA ALA A 30 13.23 14.86 2.43
C ALA A 30 12.00 15.16 1.55
N ASP A 31 12.10 14.84 0.27
CA ASP A 31 11.02 15.05 -0.70
C ASP A 31 9.94 13.96 -0.61
N VAL A 32 10.33 12.73 -0.27
CA VAL A 32 9.44 11.56 -0.19
C VAL A 32 9.71 10.79 1.10
N VAL A 33 8.64 10.39 1.77
CA VAL A 33 8.67 9.50 2.95
C VAL A 33 7.73 8.34 2.72
N ILE A 34 8.24 7.13 2.89
CA ILE A 34 7.46 5.89 2.81
C ILE A 34 7.35 5.31 4.21
N ILE A 35 6.12 5.14 4.69
CA ILE A 35 5.81 4.48 5.95
C ILE A 35 5.30 3.08 5.63
N ASP A 36 6.14 2.08 5.86
CA ASP A 36 5.76 0.68 5.72
C ASP A 36 5.04 0.19 6.99
N THR A 37 3.92 -0.50 6.81
CA THR A 37 3.06 -0.93 7.90
C THR A 37 2.86 -2.44 7.90
N ALA A 38 2.48 -3.01 9.04
CA ALA A 38 2.10 -4.40 9.11
C ALA A 38 0.89 -4.68 8.18
N GLY A 39 0.97 -5.76 7.41
CA GLY A 39 -0.07 -6.15 6.45
C GLY A 39 -0.80 -7.44 6.83
N ARG A 40 -0.44 -8.11 7.94
CA ARG A 40 -1.02 -9.41 8.30
C ARG A 40 -2.27 -9.25 9.16
N LEU A 41 -3.39 -9.77 8.66
CA LEU A 41 -4.70 -9.72 9.31
C LEU A 41 -4.89 -10.77 10.44
N HIS A 42 -3.84 -11.10 11.20
CA HIS A 42 -3.98 -12.07 12.32
C HIS A 42 -4.95 -11.58 13.41
N ASN A 43 -4.98 -10.27 13.66
CA ASN A 43 -5.99 -9.61 14.48
C ASN A 43 -6.47 -8.36 13.76
N LYS A 44 -7.51 -8.53 12.95
CA LYS A 44 -8.05 -7.53 12.05
C LYS A 44 -8.41 -6.22 12.74
N ILE A 45 -9.09 -6.29 13.89
CA ILE A 45 -9.54 -5.09 14.62
C ILE A 45 -8.34 -4.28 15.12
N ASN A 46 -7.37 -4.94 15.72
CA ASN A 46 -6.18 -4.27 16.25
C ASN A 46 -5.36 -3.65 15.13
N LEU A 47 -5.18 -4.35 14.01
CA LEU A 47 -4.47 -3.82 12.85
C LEU A 47 -5.16 -2.58 12.28
N MET A 48 -6.48 -2.60 12.11
CA MET A 48 -7.22 -1.45 11.60
C MET A 48 -7.15 -0.24 12.53
N ASN A 49 -7.24 -0.47 13.84
CA ASN A 49 -7.06 0.60 14.85
C ASN A 49 -5.63 1.16 14.81
N GLU A 50 -4.62 0.32 14.65
CA GLU A 50 -3.22 0.73 14.53
C GLU A 50 -2.98 1.59 13.30
N LEU A 51 -3.50 1.18 12.13
CA LEU A 51 -3.39 1.94 10.89
C LEU A 51 -4.08 3.30 11.00
N THR A 52 -5.25 3.35 11.60
CA THR A 52 -5.96 4.61 11.87
C THR A 52 -5.14 5.52 12.81
N LYS A 53 -4.52 4.95 13.84
CA LYS A 53 -3.64 5.68 14.75
C LYS A 53 -2.41 6.25 14.02
N ILE A 54 -1.75 5.44 13.18
CA ILE A 54 -0.61 5.88 12.36
C ILE A 54 -1.01 7.09 11.51
N LYS A 55 -2.11 6.98 10.77
CA LYS A 55 -2.63 8.08 9.95
C LYS A 55 -2.86 9.36 10.76
N ASN A 56 -3.47 9.23 11.93
CA ASN A 56 -3.78 10.37 12.78
C ASN A 56 -2.54 11.06 13.35
N VAL A 57 -1.50 10.31 13.71
CA VAL A 57 -0.26 10.93 14.23
C VAL A 57 0.55 11.60 13.14
N MET A 58 0.51 11.09 11.90
CA MET A 58 1.16 11.73 10.75
C MET A 58 0.59 13.13 10.49
N LYS A 59 -0.72 13.31 10.62
CA LYS A 59 -1.40 14.62 10.48
C LYS A 59 -0.96 15.65 11.51
N LYS A 60 -0.45 15.23 12.67
CA LYS A 60 0.11 16.14 13.68
C LYS A 60 1.44 16.76 13.24
N VAL A 61 2.18 16.08 12.37
CA VAL A 61 3.45 16.57 11.79
C VAL A 61 3.20 17.37 10.53
N LEU A 62 2.39 16.82 9.63
CA LEU A 62 1.97 17.41 8.35
C LEU A 62 0.45 17.27 8.22
N PRO A 63 -0.34 18.33 8.25
CA PRO A 63 -1.81 18.27 8.24
C PRO A 63 -2.40 17.52 7.04
N GLU A 64 -1.74 17.58 5.88
CA GLU A 64 -2.14 16.89 4.66
C GLU A 64 -1.64 15.44 4.54
N ALA A 65 -0.84 14.96 5.48
CA ALA A 65 -0.34 13.59 5.46
C ALA A 65 -1.43 12.57 5.92
N PRO A 66 -1.40 11.35 5.40
CA PRO A 66 -0.59 10.91 4.27
C PRO A 66 -1.15 11.43 2.93
N ASN A 67 -0.28 11.85 2.02
CA ASN A 67 -0.67 12.30 0.69
C ASN A 67 -1.17 11.13 -0.17
N GLU A 68 -0.59 9.96 0.02
CA GLU A 68 -1.00 8.72 -0.64
C GLU A 68 -1.08 7.58 0.36
N VAL A 69 -2.17 6.83 0.29
CA VAL A 69 -2.35 5.56 1.00
C VAL A 69 -2.38 4.46 -0.05
N LEU A 70 -1.22 3.83 -0.24
CA LEU A 70 -1.01 2.77 -1.21
C LEU A 70 -1.30 1.41 -0.56
N LEU A 71 -2.31 0.72 -1.03
CA LEU A 71 -2.59 -0.65 -0.63
C LEU A 71 -1.92 -1.63 -1.61
N VAL A 72 -1.07 -2.50 -1.06
CA VAL A 72 -0.42 -3.58 -1.82
C VAL A 72 -1.21 -4.86 -1.62
N LEU A 73 -1.72 -5.42 -2.72
CA LEU A 73 -2.51 -6.64 -2.75
C LEU A 73 -1.78 -7.77 -3.49
N ASP A 74 -1.93 -8.97 -2.98
CA ASP A 74 -1.49 -10.19 -3.66
C ASP A 74 -2.57 -10.63 -4.66
N GLY A 75 -2.30 -10.50 -5.94
CA GLY A 75 -3.23 -10.84 -7.02
C GLY A 75 -3.55 -12.33 -7.11
N SER A 76 -2.74 -13.20 -6.51
CA SER A 76 -2.97 -14.65 -6.49
C SER A 76 -4.05 -15.09 -5.50
N THR A 77 -4.45 -14.23 -4.58
CA THR A 77 -5.40 -14.57 -3.49
C THR A 77 -6.87 -14.44 -3.88
N GLY A 78 -7.17 -13.96 -5.08
CA GLY A 78 -8.53 -13.89 -5.61
C GLY A 78 -9.49 -13.15 -4.69
N GLN A 79 -10.54 -13.81 -4.20
CA GLN A 79 -11.57 -13.20 -3.35
C GLN A 79 -11.02 -12.59 -2.06
N ASN A 80 -9.94 -13.12 -1.50
CA ASN A 80 -9.30 -12.54 -0.31
C ASN A 80 -8.74 -11.15 -0.57
N ALA A 81 -8.29 -10.85 -1.79
CA ALA A 81 -7.83 -9.52 -2.16
C ALA A 81 -8.97 -8.47 -2.08
N TYR A 82 -10.18 -8.84 -2.45
CA TYR A 82 -11.36 -7.97 -2.33
C TYR A 82 -11.69 -7.64 -0.88
N GLU A 83 -11.69 -8.65 -0.01
CA GLU A 83 -11.97 -8.45 1.41
C GLU A 83 -10.88 -7.59 2.08
N GLN A 84 -9.61 -7.80 1.74
CA GLN A 84 -8.51 -6.96 2.18
C GLN A 84 -8.70 -5.51 1.71
N ALA A 85 -8.96 -5.28 0.42
CA ALA A 85 -9.19 -3.95 -0.12
C ALA A 85 -10.30 -3.21 0.64
N LYS A 86 -11.42 -3.89 0.90
CA LYS A 86 -12.54 -3.34 1.66
C LYS A 86 -12.15 -2.90 3.06
N GLN A 87 -11.48 -3.76 3.82
CA GLN A 87 -11.13 -3.49 5.20
C GLN A 87 -10.10 -2.36 5.34
N PHE A 88 -9.05 -2.39 4.52
CA PHE A 88 -8.03 -1.35 4.55
C PHE A 88 -8.58 0.01 4.09
N THR A 89 -9.45 0.03 3.11
CA THR A 89 -10.10 1.27 2.64
C THR A 89 -10.96 1.91 3.73
N LEU A 90 -11.70 1.10 4.51
CA LEU A 90 -12.49 1.60 5.63
C LEU A 90 -11.62 2.20 6.74
N ALA A 91 -10.45 1.63 7.00
CA ALA A 91 -9.57 2.09 8.09
C ALA A 91 -8.72 3.32 7.71
N THR A 92 -8.26 3.41 6.46
CA THR A 92 -7.19 4.34 6.07
C THR A 92 -7.52 5.21 4.86
N GLU A 93 -8.67 5.04 4.23
CA GLU A 93 -9.05 5.77 3.01
C GLU A 93 -8.02 5.56 1.88
N VAL A 94 -7.79 4.30 1.52
CA VAL A 94 -6.89 3.91 0.42
C VAL A 94 -7.22 4.70 -0.84
N ASN A 95 -6.22 5.30 -1.47
CA ASN A 95 -6.39 6.09 -2.69
C ASN A 95 -5.50 5.65 -3.86
N ALA A 96 -4.71 4.60 -3.67
CA ALA A 96 -3.90 3.97 -4.71
C ALA A 96 -3.73 2.48 -4.45
N LEU A 97 -3.63 1.69 -5.52
CA LEU A 97 -3.42 0.25 -5.47
C LEU A 97 -2.12 -0.15 -6.16
N ALA A 98 -1.43 -1.11 -5.56
CA ALA A 98 -0.40 -1.91 -6.21
C ALA A 98 -0.83 -3.38 -6.13
N ILE A 99 -0.84 -4.09 -7.25
CA ILE A 99 -1.26 -5.49 -7.30
C ILE A 99 -0.09 -6.34 -7.77
N THR A 100 0.36 -7.25 -6.91
CA THR A 100 1.55 -8.08 -7.12
C THR A 100 1.18 -9.50 -7.53
N LYS A 101 2.18 -10.28 -7.92
CA LYS A 101 2.07 -11.70 -8.31
C LYS A 101 1.13 -11.96 -9.47
N LEU A 102 1.07 -11.05 -10.41
CA LEU A 102 0.24 -11.20 -11.62
C LEU A 102 0.82 -12.20 -12.62
N ASP A 103 2.11 -12.51 -12.52
CA ASP A 103 2.80 -13.56 -13.29
C ASP A 103 2.31 -14.97 -12.96
N GLY A 104 1.81 -15.20 -11.75
CA GLY A 104 1.29 -16.50 -11.29
C GLY A 104 -0.23 -16.68 -11.40
N THR A 105 -0.97 -15.70 -11.91
CA THR A 105 -2.44 -15.72 -11.91
C THR A 105 -3.04 -15.87 -13.30
N ALA A 106 -4.26 -16.44 -13.36
CA ALA A 106 -5.05 -16.47 -14.58
C ALA A 106 -5.48 -15.05 -14.98
N LYS A 107 -4.60 -14.35 -15.70
CA LYS A 107 -4.88 -13.11 -16.46
C LYS A 107 -5.33 -11.89 -15.67
N GLY A 108 -4.96 -11.73 -14.40
CA GLY A 108 -5.17 -10.45 -13.71
C GLY A 108 -6.62 -9.99 -13.57
N GLY A 109 -7.61 -10.87 -13.71
CA GLY A 109 -9.04 -10.52 -13.58
C GLY A 109 -9.39 -9.86 -12.24
N VAL A 110 -8.62 -10.17 -11.20
CA VAL A 110 -8.73 -9.51 -9.89
C VAL A 110 -8.50 -8.00 -9.96
N VAL A 111 -7.61 -7.54 -10.85
CA VAL A 111 -7.32 -6.10 -11.06
C VAL A 111 -8.57 -5.37 -11.53
N ILE A 112 -9.26 -5.92 -12.52
CA ILE A 112 -10.48 -5.35 -13.09
C ILE A 112 -11.56 -5.27 -12.01
N GLY A 113 -11.80 -6.38 -11.31
CA GLY A 113 -12.86 -6.44 -10.30
C GLY A 113 -12.63 -5.49 -9.13
N ILE A 114 -11.40 -5.40 -8.61
CA ILE A 114 -11.08 -4.47 -7.51
C ILE A 114 -11.20 -3.03 -7.98
N SER A 115 -10.65 -2.69 -9.15
CA SER A 115 -10.73 -1.35 -9.70
C SER A 115 -12.18 -0.91 -9.94
N ASP A 116 -13.02 -1.80 -10.46
CA ASP A 116 -14.44 -1.50 -10.70
C ASP A 116 -15.22 -1.36 -9.38
N GLN A 117 -15.00 -2.25 -8.43
CA GLN A 117 -15.75 -2.26 -7.18
C GLN A 117 -15.41 -1.08 -6.26
N PHE A 118 -14.12 -0.74 -6.13
CA PHE A 118 -13.67 0.27 -5.17
C PHE A 118 -13.41 1.64 -5.80
N LYS A 119 -13.36 1.73 -7.14
CA LYS A 119 -13.05 2.96 -7.88
C LYS A 119 -11.74 3.63 -7.45
N ILE A 120 -10.78 2.80 -7.01
CA ILE A 120 -9.44 3.23 -6.60
C ILE A 120 -8.49 2.94 -7.76
N PRO A 121 -7.65 3.92 -8.17
CA PRO A 121 -6.74 3.72 -9.29
C PRO A 121 -5.65 2.70 -8.95
N VAL A 122 -5.38 1.78 -9.87
CA VAL A 122 -4.19 0.93 -9.86
C VAL A 122 -3.03 1.77 -10.37
N LYS A 123 -1.97 1.92 -9.57
CA LYS A 123 -0.76 2.65 -9.96
C LYS A 123 0.39 1.75 -10.36
N TYR A 124 0.52 0.62 -9.70
CA TYR A 124 1.63 -0.31 -9.93
C TYR A 124 1.14 -1.74 -10.05
N ILE A 125 1.87 -2.52 -10.84
CA ILE A 125 1.71 -3.97 -10.93
C ILE A 125 3.05 -4.67 -10.75
N GLY A 126 3.03 -5.82 -10.07
CA GLY A 126 4.18 -6.71 -9.91
C GLY A 126 3.98 -7.98 -10.73
N ILE A 127 4.91 -8.22 -11.64
CA ILE A 127 4.90 -9.35 -12.57
C ILE A 127 6.07 -10.32 -12.36
N GLY A 128 6.76 -10.22 -11.24
CA GLY A 128 7.91 -11.05 -10.87
C GLY A 128 8.56 -10.55 -9.58
N GLU A 129 9.79 -11.00 -9.32
CA GLU A 129 10.50 -10.79 -8.04
C GLU A 129 11.65 -9.76 -8.12
N LYS A 130 11.98 -9.28 -9.31
CA LYS A 130 13.05 -8.29 -9.50
C LYS A 130 12.52 -6.88 -9.36
N ILE A 131 13.43 -5.91 -9.18
CA ILE A 131 13.05 -4.48 -9.11
C ILE A 131 12.34 -4.04 -10.38
N GLU A 132 12.81 -4.51 -11.53
CA GLU A 132 12.26 -4.19 -12.86
C GLU A 132 10.87 -4.79 -13.08
N ASP A 133 10.50 -5.81 -12.30
CA ASP A 133 9.19 -6.47 -12.38
C ASP A 133 8.08 -5.70 -11.63
N LEU A 134 8.44 -4.63 -10.91
CA LEU A 134 7.48 -3.64 -10.42
C LEU A 134 7.33 -2.54 -11.46
N GLN A 135 6.18 -2.48 -12.09
CA GLN A 135 5.91 -1.58 -13.20
C GLN A 135 4.80 -0.58 -12.90
N VAL A 136 4.88 0.60 -13.49
CA VAL A 136 3.77 1.55 -13.52
C VAL A 136 2.63 0.94 -14.33
N PHE A 137 1.42 0.99 -13.80
CA PHE A 137 0.25 0.42 -14.47
C PHE A 137 -0.11 1.23 -15.73
N ASN A 138 -0.15 0.55 -16.86
CA ASN A 138 -0.66 1.07 -18.12
C ASN A 138 -1.95 0.32 -18.47
N ARG A 139 -3.07 1.03 -18.48
CA ARG A 139 -4.39 0.43 -18.69
C ARG A 139 -4.52 -0.23 -20.07
N GLU A 140 -4.02 0.40 -21.12
CA GLU A 140 -4.14 -0.09 -22.49
C GLU A 140 -3.33 -1.36 -22.68
N GLU A 141 -2.05 -1.34 -22.28
CA GLU A 141 -1.18 -2.51 -22.34
C GLU A 141 -1.72 -3.68 -21.50
N PHE A 142 -2.28 -3.36 -20.33
CA PHE A 142 -2.87 -4.40 -19.47
C PHE A 142 -4.10 -5.05 -20.13
N VAL A 143 -5.02 -4.26 -20.67
CA VAL A 143 -6.20 -4.78 -21.37
C VAL A 143 -5.80 -5.60 -22.60
N ASP A 144 -4.86 -5.12 -23.40
CA ASP A 144 -4.36 -5.85 -24.57
C ASP A 144 -3.77 -7.21 -24.18
N SER A 145 -3.05 -7.28 -23.06
CA SER A 145 -2.48 -8.53 -22.55
C SER A 145 -3.52 -9.58 -22.13
N LEU A 146 -4.75 -9.16 -21.79
CA LEU A 146 -5.83 -10.08 -21.42
C LEU A 146 -6.42 -10.83 -22.62
N PHE A 147 -6.29 -10.24 -23.82
CA PHE A 147 -6.89 -10.77 -25.05
C PHE A 147 -5.85 -11.33 -26.05
N SER A 148 -4.59 -11.34 -25.65
CA SER A 148 -3.48 -11.86 -26.47
C SER A 148 -3.34 -13.38 -26.34
#